data_968652f4b8dcdb4e312619d117999da0
#
_entry.id   968652f4b8dcdb4e312619d117999da0
#
_cell.length_a   1.000
_cell.length_b   1.000
_cell.length_c   1.000
_cell.angle_alpha   90.00
_cell.angle_beta   90.00
_cell.angle_gamma   90.00
#
_symmetry.space_group_name_H-M   'P 1'
#
loop_
_entity.id
_entity.type
_entity.pdbx_description
1 polymer ?
#
loop_
_entity_poly.entity_id
_entity_poly.type
_entity_poly.pdbx_seq_one_letter_code
_entity_poly.pdbx_strand_id
1 'polypeptide(L)'
;MNCARVLGFFLENGCIFINFVVKERELDNMNDAALYLFPVGLSDTLPDNVLPQHNLELLREMRYLVVENIRTARRFLKSVDKSIDVNAIECTELSEHTDVGDIPDMLAPLSHGESVGLLSEAGCPAVADPGSDLVAAAQRRGYKVVPLVGPSSILLSLMGSGFNGQSFAFMGYLPIDESARVRRLKDMQRRVVAERQTQIFIETPYRNNKLIAELVSRLPGDMLLCVASDITGPSQSIVTMPLNKWAKAKYDYNKIPTIFLLYS
;
A
#
# COMPACT_ATOMS: atom_id res chain seq x y z
N MET A 1 -37.91 16.06 -1.01
CA MET A 1 -38.18 15.26 0.22
C MET A 1 -36.94 14.38 0.40
N ASN A 2 -36.06 14.77 1.33
CA ASN A 2 -34.79 14.08 1.61
C ASN A 2 -35.07 12.86 2.47
N CYS A 3 -34.75 11.68 1.95
CA CYS A 3 -34.83 10.43 2.70
C CYS A 3 -33.42 10.09 3.23
N ALA A 4 -33.13 10.45 4.48
CA ALA A 4 -31.93 10.02 5.18
C ALA A 4 -32.15 8.59 5.70
N ARG A 5 -31.35 7.61 5.24
CA ARG A 5 -31.30 6.28 5.86
C ARG A 5 -30.35 6.31 7.06
N VAL A 6 -30.89 6.06 8.23
CA VAL A 6 -30.12 5.87 9.47
C VAL A 6 -29.85 4.36 9.61
N LEU A 7 -28.58 3.94 9.58
CA LEU A 7 -28.18 2.59 10.00
C LEU A 7 -27.74 2.67 11.48
N GLY A 8 -28.50 2.04 12.35
CA GLY A 8 -28.16 1.90 13.76
C GLY A 8 -27.53 0.54 14.05
N PHE A 9 -26.40 0.53 14.76
CA PHE A 9 -25.84 -0.68 15.36
C PHE A 9 -26.11 -0.65 16.86
N PHE A 10 -26.67 -1.73 17.39
CA PHE A 10 -26.88 -1.93 18.83
C PHE A 10 -25.67 -2.66 19.42
N LEU A 11 -25.04 -2.08 20.43
CA LEU A 11 -24.12 -2.76 21.33
C LEU A 11 -24.70 -2.74 22.74
N GLU A 12 -24.52 -3.80 23.49
CA GLU A 12 -25.22 -4.08 24.76
C GLU A 12 -24.97 -3.10 25.92
N ASN A 13 -24.23 -2.02 25.81
CA ASN A 13 -24.02 -1.07 26.91
C ASN A 13 -23.77 0.37 26.43
N GLY A 14 -24.69 0.93 25.67
CA GLY A 14 -24.69 2.34 25.35
C GLY A 14 -24.89 2.65 23.87
N CYS A 15 -25.91 3.45 23.56
CA CYS A 15 -26.14 3.92 22.19
C CYS A 15 -25.14 5.02 21.85
N ILE A 16 -24.17 4.74 20.98
CA ILE A 16 -23.42 5.78 20.29
C ILE A 16 -24.12 6.00 18.95
N PHE A 17 -24.85 7.10 18.82
CA PHE A 17 -25.37 7.55 17.53
C PHE A 17 -24.24 8.20 16.75
N ILE A 18 -23.64 7.46 15.81
CA ILE A 18 -22.80 8.07 14.79
C ILE A 18 -23.72 8.46 13.64
N ASN A 19 -24.09 9.75 13.59
CA ASN A 19 -24.78 10.33 12.46
C ASN A 19 -23.83 10.39 11.27
N PHE A 20 -23.75 9.33 10.46
CA PHE A 20 -23.26 9.45 9.09
C PHE A 20 -24.36 10.11 8.27
N VAL A 21 -24.29 11.42 8.12
CA VAL A 21 -25.01 12.11 7.06
C VAL A 21 -24.29 11.73 5.76
N VAL A 22 -24.76 10.65 5.12
CA VAL A 22 -24.47 10.44 3.71
C VAL A 22 -25.26 11.51 2.96
N LYS A 23 -24.66 12.68 2.82
CA LYS A 23 -25.12 13.64 1.84
C LYS A 23 -24.99 12.93 0.50
N GLU A 24 -26.10 12.56 -0.14
CA GLU A 24 -26.11 12.32 -1.57
C GLU A 24 -25.41 13.52 -2.19
N ARG A 25 -24.19 13.34 -2.61
CA ARG A 25 -23.56 14.28 -3.52
C ARG A 25 -24.37 14.12 -4.81
N GLU A 26 -25.28 15.04 -5.03
CA GLU A 26 -25.67 15.42 -6.38
C GLU A 26 -24.36 15.47 -7.18
N LEU A 27 -24.37 14.93 -8.37
CA LEU A 27 -23.33 15.05 -9.40
C LEU A 27 -23.20 16.51 -9.83
N ASP A 28 -23.00 17.40 -8.88
CA ASP A 28 -22.78 18.80 -9.07
C ASP A 28 -21.29 19.09 -9.06
N ASN A 29 -20.82 19.37 -10.28
CA ASN A 29 -19.55 19.96 -10.64
C ASN A 29 -18.29 19.09 -10.50
N MET A 30 -18.01 18.34 -11.55
CA MET A 30 -16.69 17.81 -11.94
C MET A 30 -15.63 18.91 -12.18
N ASN A 31 -15.66 19.99 -11.43
CA ASN A 31 -14.76 21.12 -11.59
C ASN A 31 -13.77 21.30 -10.43
N ASP A 32 -13.71 20.34 -9.49
CA ASP A 32 -12.71 20.36 -8.43
C ASP A 32 -11.53 19.46 -8.81
N ALA A 33 -10.58 20.01 -9.55
CA ALA A 33 -9.34 19.33 -9.88
C ALA A 33 -8.69 18.74 -8.61
N ALA A 34 -8.27 17.49 -8.67
CA ALA A 34 -7.70 16.78 -7.52
C ALA A 34 -6.50 15.91 -7.91
N LEU A 35 -5.61 15.72 -6.94
CA LEU A 35 -4.60 14.66 -7.01
C LEU A 35 -5.24 13.35 -6.54
N TYR A 36 -5.51 12.43 -7.47
CA TYR A 36 -6.03 11.10 -7.18
C TYR A 36 -4.89 10.12 -6.96
N LEU A 37 -4.92 9.40 -5.85
CA LEU A 37 -3.94 8.35 -5.54
C LEU A 37 -4.54 7.01 -5.95
N PHE A 38 -4.09 6.44 -7.07
CA PHE A 38 -4.60 5.20 -7.64
C PHE A 38 -3.82 4.00 -7.15
N PRO A 39 -4.40 3.13 -6.31
CA PRO A 39 -3.78 1.84 -6.01
C PRO A 39 -3.70 0.97 -7.26
N VAL A 40 -2.65 0.14 -7.30
CA VAL A 40 -2.46 -0.89 -8.34
C VAL A 40 -2.42 -2.28 -7.71
N GLY A 41 -2.48 -3.32 -8.52
CA GLY A 41 -2.39 -4.71 -8.05
C GLY A 41 -1.06 -4.98 -7.33
N LEU A 42 -1.07 -5.95 -6.41
CA LEU A 42 0.14 -6.41 -5.70
C LEU A 42 0.83 -7.56 -6.40
N SER A 43 0.11 -8.29 -7.25
CA SER A 43 0.54 -9.49 -7.94
C SER A 43 -0.05 -9.53 -9.34
N ASP A 44 0.31 -10.55 -10.11
CA ASP A 44 -0.22 -10.78 -11.46
C ASP A 44 -1.67 -11.28 -11.40
N THR A 45 -2.58 -10.33 -11.16
CA THR A 45 -4.04 -10.56 -11.13
C THR A 45 -4.75 -9.47 -11.91
N LEU A 46 -5.96 -9.77 -12.42
CA LEU A 46 -6.75 -8.80 -13.16
C LEU A 46 -7.16 -7.63 -12.24
N PRO A 47 -7.09 -6.38 -12.72
CA PRO A 47 -7.49 -5.21 -11.93
C PRO A 47 -8.89 -5.32 -11.34
N ASP A 48 -9.86 -5.84 -12.08
CA ASP A 48 -11.26 -6.00 -11.65
C ASP A 48 -11.43 -6.91 -10.42
N ASN A 49 -10.45 -7.78 -10.13
CA ASN A 49 -10.51 -8.67 -8.98
C ASN A 49 -10.10 -7.98 -7.66
N VAL A 50 -9.37 -6.87 -7.73
CA VAL A 50 -8.73 -6.25 -6.56
C VAL A 50 -8.96 -4.75 -6.44
N LEU A 51 -9.43 -4.10 -7.49
CA LEU A 51 -9.72 -2.67 -7.52
C LEU A 51 -11.21 -2.41 -7.66
N PRO A 52 -11.77 -1.42 -6.92
CA PRO A 52 -13.15 -0.99 -7.11
C PRO A 52 -13.39 -0.48 -8.54
N GLN A 53 -14.57 -0.78 -9.08
CA GLN A 53 -15.00 -0.33 -10.40
C GLN A 53 -14.88 1.19 -10.58
N HIS A 54 -15.20 1.96 -9.53
CA HIS A 54 -15.07 3.41 -9.52
C HIS A 54 -13.63 3.89 -9.82
N ASN A 55 -12.60 3.20 -9.30
CA ASN A 55 -11.22 3.56 -9.59
C ASN A 55 -10.89 3.36 -11.08
N LEU A 56 -11.41 2.27 -11.65
CA LEU A 56 -11.18 1.94 -13.07
C LEU A 56 -11.89 2.92 -14.00
N GLU A 57 -13.06 3.41 -13.60
CA GLU A 57 -13.80 4.46 -14.31
C GLU A 57 -13.04 5.78 -14.28
N LEU A 58 -12.62 6.23 -13.09
CA LEU A 58 -11.81 7.45 -12.95
C LEU A 58 -10.51 7.37 -13.74
N LEU A 59 -9.84 6.22 -13.73
CA LEU A 59 -8.57 6.05 -14.43
C LEU A 59 -8.71 6.19 -15.95
N ARG A 60 -9.85 5.80 -16.53
CA ARG A 60 -10.13 5.98 -17.96
C ARG A 60 -10.25 7.47 -18.38
N GLU A 61 -10.60 8.33 -17.43
CA GLU A 61 -10.80 9.77 -17.65
C GLU A 61 -9.53 10.58 -17.40
N MET A 62 -8.48 9.96 -16.82
CA MET A 62 -7.24 10.67 -16.50
C MET A 62 -6.46 11.05 -17.77
N ARG A 63 -6.02 12.31 -17.80
CA ARG A 63 -5.15 12.86 -18.85
C ARG A 63 -3.70 13.00 -18.39
N TYR A 64 -3.49 13.25 -17.10
CA TYR A 64 -2.20 13.49 -16.50
C TYR A 64 -1.93 12.45 -15.43
N LEU A 65 -0.83 11.72 -15.57
CA LEU A 65 -0.40 10.72 -14.61
C LEU A 65 1.04 10.96 -14.16
N VAL A 66 1.26 10.91 -12.87
CA VAL A 66 2.59 10.79 -12.27
C VAL A 66 2.79 9.32 -11.90
N VAL A 67 3.88 8.72 -12.35
CA VAL A 67 4.13 7.30 -12.28
C VAL A 67 5.59 7.01 -11.91
N GLU A 68 5.87 5.90 -11.24
CA GLU A 68 7.27 5.52 -10.97
C GLU A 68 7.99 5.06 -12.25
N ASN A 69 7.27 4.41 -13.16
CA ASN A 69 7.80 3.94 -14.43
C ASN A 69 6.70 3.97 -15.51
N ILE A 70 6.95 4.71 -16.60
CA ILE A 70 5.97 4.88 -17.67
C ILE A 70 5.61 3.55 -18.36
N ARG A 71 6.57 2.63 -18.49
CA ARG A 71 6.36 1.37 -19.20
C ARG A 71 5.41 0.45 -18.43
N THR A 72 5.59 0.33 -17.13
CA THR A 72 4.72 -0.48 -16.25
C THR A 72 3.35 0.15 -16.12
N ALA A 73 3.27 1.48 -15.95
CA ALA A 73 2.02 2.22 -15.91
C ALA A 73 1.18 2.02 -17.20
N ARG A 74 1.79 2.13 -18.38
CA ARG A 74 1.10 1.87 -19.65
C ARG A 74 0.61 0.45 -19.78
N ARG A 75 1.35 -0.54 -19.27
CA ARG A 75 0.90 -1.94 -19.23
C ARG A 75 -0.31 -2.09 -18.29
N PHE A 76 -0.26 -1.49 -17.12
CA PHE A 76 -1.37 -1.48 -16.18
C PHE A 76 -2.62 -0.84 -16.79
N LEU A 77 -2.52 0.34 -17.42
CA LEU A 77 -3.63 0.99 -18.12
C LEU A 77 -4.28 0.07 -19.16
N LYS A 78 -3.46 -0.62 -19.95
CA LYS A 78 -3.96 -1.59 -20.96
C LYS A 78 -4.56 -2.85 -20.33
N SER A 79 -4.20 -3.20 -19.11
CA SER A 79 -4.84 -4.30 -18.37
C SER A 79 -6.20 -3.89 -17.78
N VAL A 80 -6.37 -2.61 -17.45
CA VAL A 80 -7.65 -2.03 -17.02
C VAL A 80 -8.64 -1.97 -18.19
N ASP A 81 -8.19 -1.42 -19.32
CA ASP A 81 -9.01 -1.34 -20.52
C ASP A 81 -8.12 -1.22 -21.77
N LYS A 82 -8.28 -2.17 -22.69
CA LYS A 82 -7.52 -2.18 -23.96
C LYS A 82 -7.82 -0.98 -24.85
N SER A 83 -8.97 -0.33 -24.68
CA SER A 83 -9.39 0.84 -25.46
C SER A 83 -8.68 2.14 -25.03
N ILE A 84 -8.11 2.20 -23.80
CA ILE A 84 -7.39 3.40 -23.35
C ILE A 84 -6.28 3.76 -24.34
N ASP A 85 -6.31 4.97 -24.88
CA ASP A 85 -5.19 5.50 -25.67
C ASP A 85 -4.07 5.99 -24.76
N VAL A 86 -3.11 5.13 -24.48
CA VAL A 86 -1.97 5.44 -23.60
C VAL A 86 -1.05 6.54 -24.16
N ASN A 87 -1.18 6.90 -25.45
CA ASN A 87 -0.41 7.99 -26.03
C ASN A 87 -1.08 9.36 -25.84
N ALA A 88 -2.40 9.37 -25.59
CA ALA A 88 -3.14 10.57 -25.24
C ALA A 88 -2.97 10.97 -23.76
N ILE A 89 -2.39 10.09 -22.93
CA ILE A 89 -2.14 10.35 -21.50
C ILE A 89 -0.71 10.89 -21.36
N GLU A 90 -0.61 12.06 -20.75
CA GLU A 90 0.67 12.67 -20.39
C GLU A 90 1.19 12.03 -19.10
N CYS A 91 2.30 11.28 -19.19
CA CYS A 91 2.91 10.60 -18.06
C CYS A 91 4.23 11.27 -17.69
N THR A 92 4.37 11.66 -16.42
CA THR A 92 5.62 12.16 -15.83
C THR A 92 6.19 11.14 -14.86
N GLU A 93 7.49 10.84 -14.96
CA GLU A 93 8.13 9.90 -14.03
C GLU A 93 8.52 10.60 -12.72
N LEU A 94 8.19 9.96 -11.61
CA LEU A 94 8.59 10.32 -10.25
C LEU A 94 9.30 9.13 -9.61
N SER A 95 10.61 9.22 -9.47
CA SER A 95 11.46 8.19 -8.88
C SER A 95 12.25 8.74 -7.70
N GLU A 96 12.96 7.88 -6.97
CA GLU A 96 13.89 8.29 -5.90
C GLU A 96 15.05 9.18 -6.39
N HIS A 97 15.26 9.30 -7.71
CA HIS A 97 16.27 10.14 -8.33
C HIS A 97 15.72 11.48 -8.85
N THR A 98 14.40 11.68 -8.74
CA THR A 98 13.76 12.93 -9.19
C THR A 98 14.18 14.08 -8.26
N ASP A 99 14.59 15.21 -8.84
CA ASP A 99 14.91 16.39 -8.03
C ASP A 99 13.64 16.89 -7.31
N VAL A 100 13.76 17.13 -6.01
CA VAL A 100 12.64 17.65 -5.20
C VAL A 100 12.11 18.97 -5.75
N GLY A 101 12.98 19.76 -6.43
CA GLY A 101 12.61 21.00 -7.10
C GLY A 101 11.63 20.80 -8.27
N ASP A 102 11.66 19.65 -8.93
CA ASP A 102 10.81 19.37 -10.10
C ASP A 102 9.41 18.85 -9.69
N ILE A 103 9.26 18.31 -8.48
CA ILE A 103 7.99 17.76 -7.99
C ILE A 103 6.82 18.75 -8.09
N PRO A 104 6.99 20.04 -7.74
CA PRO A 104 5.93 21.03 -7.86
C PRO A 104 5.37 21.21 -9.27
N ASP A 105 6.17 21.01 -10.30
CA ASP A 105 5.75 21.20 -11.71
C ASP A 105 4.86 20.04 -12.18
N MET A 106 4.99 18.85 -11.58
CA MET A 106 4.10 17.71 -11.82
C MET A 106 2.65 17.99 -11.39
N LEU A 107 2.43 19.01 -10.58
CA LEU A 107 1.11 19.46 -10.13
C LEU A 107 0.55 20.61 -10.96
N ALA A 108 1.26 21.06 -12.01
CA ALA A 108 0.83 22.18 -12.84
C ALA A 108 -0.58 22.00 -13.43
N PRO A 109 -1.02 20.81 -13.89
CA PRO A 109 -2.37 20.61 -14.39
C PRO A 109 -3.46 21.01 -13.38
N LEU A 110 -3.25 20.77 -12.07
CA LEU A 110 -4.20 21.15 -11.04
C LEU A 110 -4.49 22.64 -11.00
N SER A 111 -3.49 23.48 -11.30
CA SER A 111 -3.67 24.94 -11.36
C SER A 111 -4.53 25.41 -12.53
N HIS A 112 -4.74 24.55 -13.52
CA HIS A 112 -5.56 24.81 -14.70
C HIS A 112 -6.92 24.07 -14.65
N GLY A 113 -7.26 23.49 -13.48
CA GLY A 113 -8.53 22.77 -13.31
C GLY A 113 -8.52 21.34 -13.84
N GLU A 114 -7.35 20.77 -14.14
CA GLU A 114 -7.20 19.40 -14.63
C GLU A 114 -6.69 18.48 -13.50
N SER A 115 -7.32 17.32 -13.33
CA SER A 115 -6.91 16.36 -12.31
C SER A 115 -5.64 15.62 -12.69
N VAL A 116 -4.86 15.24 -11.68
CA VAL A 116 -3.64 14.44 -11.80
C VAL A 116 -3.82 13.11 -11.07
N GLY A 117 -3.44 12.01 -11.69
CA GLY A 117 -3.39 10.70 -11.03
C GLY A 117 -1.96 10.33 -10.65
N LEU A 118 -1.78 9.79 -9.45
CA LEU A 118 -0.52 9.19 -9.00
C LEU A 118 -0.67 7.67 -8.95
N LEU A 119 0.22 6.95 -9.65
CA LEU A 119 0.30 5.49 -9.65
C LEU A 119 1.68 5.03 -9.13
N SER A 120 1.68 4.07 -8.22
CA SER A 120 2.90 3.35 -7.82
C SER A 120 3.11 2.07 -8.64
N GLU A 121 4.23 1.37 -8.42
CA GLU A 121 4.50 0.07 -9.05
C GLU A 121 3.63 -1.05 -8.46
N ALA A 122 3.28 -0.98 -7.17
CA ALA A 122 2.44 -1.98 -6.49
C ALA A 122 1.74 -1.40 -5.25
N GLY A 123 0.47 -1.74 -5.07
CA GLY A 123 -0.30 -1.37 -3.88
C GLY A 123 -0.72 0.10 -3.84
N CYS A 124 -0.65 0.70 -2.65
CA CYS A 124 -1.12 2.06 -2.40
C CYS A 124 -0.01 3.08 -2.64
N PRO A 125 -0.20 4.06 -3.54
CA PRO A 125 0.78 5.12 -3.77
C PRO A 125 1.02 5.97 -2.52
N ALA A 126 2.19 6.60 -2.45
CA ALA A 126 2.69 7.37 -1.32
C ALA A 126 2.94 6.56 -0.03
N VAL A 127 2.94 5.22 -0.12
CA VAL A 127 3.28 4.32 0.99
C VAL A 127 4.52 3.50 0.62
N ALA A 128 5.67 3.86 1.18
CA ALA A 128 6.98 3.28 0.86
C ALA A 128 7.42 3.51 -0.60
N ASP A 129 6.99 4.60 -1.20
CA ASP A 129 7.35 5.05 -2.54
C ASP A 129 7.58 6.58 -2.57
N PRO A 130 8.16 7.14 -3.65
CA PRO A 130 8.46 8.56 -3.77
C PRO A 130 7.20 9.46 -3.88
N GLY A 131 6.03 8.91 -4.09
CA GLY A 131 4.77 9.65 -4.22
C GLY A 131 4.40 10.46 -2.98
N SER A 132 4.96 10.15 -1.82
CA SER A 132 4.75 10.92 -0.58
C SER A 132 5.16 12.38 -0.71
N ASP A 133 6.23 12.69 -1.45
CA ASP A 133 6.71 14.06 -1.66
C ASP A 133 5.76 14.85 -2.58
N LEU A 134 5.18 14.20 -3.59
CA LEU A 134 4.15 14.80 -4.44
C LEU A 134 2.89 15.12 -3.63
N VAL A 135 2.44 14.19 -2.80
CA VAL A 135 1.30 14.41 -1.89
C VAL A 135 1.58 15.57 -0.93
N ALA A 136 2.77 15.61 -0.33
CA ALA A 136 3.17 16.71 0.54
C ALA A 136 3.20 18.06 -0.19
N ALA A 137 3.65 18.10 -1.44
CA ALA A 137 3.64 19.29 -2.27
C ALA A 137 2.21 19.75 -2.60
N ALA A 138 1.30 18.81 -2.92
CA ALA A 138 -0.10 19.10 -3.17
C ALA A 138 -0.80 19.68 -1.91
N GLN A 139 -0.58 19.07 -0.75
CA GLN A 139 -1.12 19.53 0.53
C GLN A 139 -0.64 20.94 0.88
N ARG A 140 0.66 21.23 0.72
CA ARG A 140 1.22 22.58 0.97
C ARG A 140 0.61 23.66 0.09
N ARG A 141 0.15 23.30 -1.11
CA ARG A 141 -0.51 24.21 -2.06
C ARG A 141 -2.02 24.29 -1.91
N GLY A 142 -2.59 23.54 -0.97
CA GLY A 142 -4.03 23.49 -0.72
C GLY A 142 -4.82 22.75 -1.79
N TYR A 143 -4.17 21.92 -2.62
CA TYR A 143 -4.87 21.10 -3.60
C TYR A 143 -5.60 19.93 -2.91
N LYS A 144 -6.74 19.57 -3.46
CA LYS A 144 -7.50 18.41 -3.03
C LYS A 144 -6.72 17.12 -3.32
N VAL A 145 -6.56 16.28 -2.31
CA VAL A 145 -5.94 14.95 -2.44
C VAL A 145 -6.99 13.89 -2.15
N VAL A 146 -7.15 12.95 -3.07
CA VAL A 146 -8.18 11.89 -2.99
C VAL A 146 -7.50 10.52 -3.03
N PRO A 147 -7.22 9.90 -1.88
CA PRO A 147 -6.77 8.51 -1.85
C PRO A 147 -7.93 7.59 -2.22
N LEU A 148 -7.67 6.66 -3.14
CA LEU A 148 -8.65 5.68 -3.59
C LEU A 148 -8.46 4.35 -2.86
N VAL A 149 -9.54 3.59 -2.73
CA VAL A 149 -9.53 2.27 -2.08
C VAL A 149 -8.82 1.25 -2.95
N GLY A 150 -7.91 0.47 -2.36
CA GLY A 150 -7.24 -0.61 -3.07
C GLY A 150 -6.39 -1.50 -2.18
N PRO A 151 -5.72 -2.51 -2.76
CA PRO A 151 -4.97 -3.49 -2.00
C PRO A 151 -3.72 -2.88 -1.36
N SER A 152 -3.47 -3.26 -0.11
CA SER A 152 -2.25 -2.94 0.63
C SER A 152 -1.64 -4.22 1.19
N SER A 153 -0.41 -4.53 0.80
CA SER A 153 0.31 -5.70 1.34
C SER A 153 0.48 -5.63 2.86
N ILE A 154 0.65 -4.42 3.40
CA ILE A 154 0.79 -4.17 4.84
C ILE A 154 -0.49 -4.59 5.59
N LEU A 155 -1.64 -4.11 5.14
CA LEU A 155 -2.91 -4.40 5.81
C LEU A 155 -3.37 -5.84 5.56
N LEU A 156 -3.25 -6.34 4.32
CA LEU A 156 -3.67 -7.69 3.99
C LEU A 156 -2.84 -8.76 4.71
N SER A 157 -1.51 -8.55 4.82
CA SER A 157 -0.66 -9.45 5.60
C SER A 157 -0.98 -9.40 7.10
N LEU A 158 -1.23 -8.21 7.64
CA LEU A 158 -1.62 -8.06 9.04
C LEU A 158 -2.95 -8.77 9.34
N MET A 159 -3.95 -8.59 8.47
CA MET A 159 -5.25 -9.27 8.58
C MET A 159 -5.10 -10.80 8.56
N GLY A 160 -4.21 -11.32 7.70
CA GLY A 160 -3.99 -12.76 7.56
C GLY A 160 -3.03 -13.36 8.60
N SER A 161 -2.25 -12.55 9.32
CA SER A 161 -1.20 -13.02 10.23
C SER A 161 -1.71 -13.58 11.55
N GLY A 162 -2.86 -13.12 12.03
CA GLY A 162 -3.36 -13.37 13.37
C GLY A 162 -2.68 -12.54 14.47
N PHE A 163 -1.90 -11.53 14.12
CA PHE A 163 -1.16 -10.66 15.03
C PHE A 163 -1.98 -9.44 15.49
N ASN A 164 -1.42 -8.66 16.42
CA ASN A 164 -2.09 -7.48 16.96
C ASN A 164 -2.24 -6.38 15.89
N GLY A 165 -3.49 -6.12 15.49
CA GLY A 165 -3.85 -5.08 14.52
C GLY A 165 -4.12 -3.70 15.14
N GLN A 166 -4.15 -3.57 16.48
CA GLN A 166 -4.35 -2.28 17.15
C GLN A 166 -3.03 -1.52 17.36
N SER A 167 -1.91 -2.26 17.47
CA SER A 167 -0.58 -1.68 17.58
C SER A 167 0.34 -2.40 16.60
N PHE A 168 0.72 -1.71 15.53
CA PHE A 168 1.66 -2.21 14.54
C PHE A 168 2.52 -1.08 13.98
N ALA A 169 3.68 -1.44 13.46
CA ALA A 169 4.56 -0.50 12.79
C ALA A 169 5.12 -1.13 11.51
N PHE A 170 5.04 -0.39 10.42
CA PHE A 170 5.72 -0.73 9.17
C PHE A 170 7.12 -0.11 9.18
N MET A 171 8.13 -0.97 9.04
CA MET A 171 9.54 -0.62 9.17
C MET A 171 10.25 -0.43 7.82
N GLY A 172 9.55 -0.69 6.72
CA GLY A 172 10.15 -0.68 5.39
C GLY A 172 11.18 -1.79 5.21
N TYR A 173 12.24 -1.49 4.43
CA TYR A 173 13.39 -2.38 4.26
C TYR A 173 14.28 -2.38 5.50
N LEU A 174 14.78 -3.56 5.85
CA LEU A 174 15.82 -3.67 6.87
C LEU A 174 17.17 -3.14 6.34
N PRO A 175 18.02 -2.54 7.21
CA PRO A 175 19.33 -2.03 6.81
C PRO A 175 20.18 -3.10 6.09
N ILE A 176 20.90 -2.71 5.04
CA ILE A 176 21.83 -3.60 4.31
C ILE A 176 23.06 -3.89 5.17
N ASP A 177 23.56 -2.88 5.91
CA ASP A 177 24.63 -3.05 6.87
C ASP A 177 24.25 -4.03 7.98
N GLU A 178 25.08 -5.03 8.21
CA GLU A 178 24.79 -6.11 9.17
C GLU A 178 24.65 -5.58 10.59
N SER A 179 25.52 -4.68 11.02
CA SER A 179 25.51 -4.13 12.38
C SER A 179 24.25 -3.29 12.64
N ALA A 180 23.87 -2.48 11.66
CA ALA A 180 22.63 -1.69 11.72
C ALA A 180 21.40 -2.61 11.71
N ARG A 181 21.42 -3.68 10.91
CA ARG A 181 20.33 -4.65 10.82
C ARG A 181 20.16 -5.41 12.14
N VAL A 182 21.24 -5.85 12.77
CA VAL A 182 21.19 -6.49 14.10
C VAL A 182 20.59 -5.57 15.15
N ARG A 183 21.00 -4.28 15.17
CA ARG A 183 20.41 -3.29 16.07
C ARG A 183 18.91 -3.12 15.81
N ARG A 184 18.50 -3.04 14.55
CA ARG A 184 17.09 -2.93 14.16
C ARG A 184 16.29 -4.16 14.62
N LEU A 185 16.79 -5.36 14.43
CA LEU A 185 16.12 -6.60 14.87
C LEU A 185 15.93 -6.64 16.40
N LYS A 186 16.92 -6.20 17.16
CA LYS A 186 16.83 -6.10 18.64
C LYS A 186 15.79 -5.05 19.07
N ASP A 187 15.71 -3.91 18.38
CA ASP A 187 14.69 -2.89 18.66
C ASP A 187 13.29 -3.42 18.35
N MET A 188 13.11 -4.08 17.21
CA MET A 188 11.84 -4.71 16.85
C MET A 188 11.43 -5.77 17.88
N GLN A 189 12.33 -6.66 18.29
CA GLN A 189 12.08 -7.64 19.35
C GLN A 189 11.62 -6.95 20.64
N ARG A 190 12.32 -5.89 21.08
CA ARG A 190 11.95 -5.14 22.27
C ARG A 190 10.53 -4.56 22.18
N ARG A 191 10.16 -3.96 21.04
CA ARG A 191 8.79 -3.40 20.81
C ARG A 191 7.73 -4.48 20.81
N VAL A 192 8.01 -5.62 20.18
CA VAL A 192 7.08 -6.78 20.21
C VAL A 192 6.80 -7.20 21.64
N VAL A 193 7.84 -7.35 22.47
CA VAL A 193 7.70 -7.86 23.85
C VAL A 193 7.11 -6.79 24.78
N ALA A 194 7.66 -5.57 24.77
CA ALA A 194 7.31 -4.52 25.72
C ALA A 194 6.00 -3.79 25.36
N GLU A 195 5.75 -3.58 24.08
CA GLU A 195 4.63 -2.76 23.59
C GLU A 195 3.53 -3.61 22.94
N ARG A 196 3.75 -4.94 22.80
CA ARG A 196 2.87 -5.85 22.04
C ARG A 196 2.55 -5.32 20.64
N GLN A 197 3.54 -4.68 20.01
CA GLN A 197 3.43 -4.05 18.72
C GLN A 197 3.90 -5.00 17.61
N THR A 198 3.03 -5.30 16.66
CA THR A 198 3.40 -6.07 15.44
C THR A 198 4.40 -5.28 14.61
N GLN A 199 5.54 -5.90 14.28
CA GLN A 199 6.55 -5.30 13.41
C GLN A 199 6.41 -5.85 12.01
N ILE A 200 6.15 -4.98 11.03
CA ILE A 200 5.95 -5.32 9.62
C ILE A 200 7.13 -4.77 8.81
N PHE A 201 7.72 -5.57 7.94
CA PHE A 201 8.88 -5.17 7.14
C PHE A 201 8.95 -5.94 5.83
N ILE A 202 9.74 -5.44 4.90
CA ILE A 202 9.92 -6.01 3.56
C ILE A 202 11.40 -6.27 3.27
N GLU A 203 11.63 -7.12 2.28
CA GLU A 203 12.94 -7.40 1.71
C GLU A 203 12.82 -7.49 0.20
N THR A 204 13.96 -7.36 -0.50
CA THR A 204 14.00 -7.64 -1.92
C THR A 204 13.73 -9.12 -2.18
N PRO A 205 12.95 -9.49 -3.21
CA PRO A 205 12.51 -10.88 -3.42
C PRO A 205 13.65 -11.90 -3.50
N TYR A 206 14.84 -11.49 -3.95
CA TYR A 206 16.03 -12.36 -4.05
C TYR A 206 16.68 -12.69 -2.71
N ARG A 207 16.29 -12.01 -1.61
CA ARG A 207 16.88 -12.20 -0.28
C ARG A 207 15.90 -12.76 0.74
N ASN A 208 14.67 -13.09 0.36
CA ASN A 208 13.63 -13.57 1.27
C ASN A 208 14.08 -14.79 2.08
N ASN A 209 14.61 -15.82 1.43
CA ASN A 209 15.06 -17.04 2.12
C ASN A 209 16.24 -16.76 3.08
N LYS A 210 17.15 -15.88 2.67
CA LYS A 210 18.28 -15.46 3.51
C LYS A 210 17.81 -14.70 4.73
N LEU A 211 16.81 -13.82 4.58
CA LEU A 211 16.22 -13.08 5.68
C LEU A 211 15.55 -14.02 6.70
N ILE A 212 14.75 -15.00 6.26
CA ILE A 212 14.14 -15.97 7.17
C ILE A 212 15.21 -16.71 7.97
N ALA A 213 16.27 -17.19 7.31
CA ALA A 213 17.38 -17.87 7.99
C ALA A 213 18.09 -16.96 9.00
N GLU A 214 18.26 -15.68 8.69
CA GLU A 214 18.86 -14.70 9.61
C GLU A 214 17.95 -14.46 10.84
N LEU A 215 16.62 -14.28 10.64
CA LEU A 215 15.68 -14.11 11.74
C LEU A 215 15.70 -15.33 12.69
N VAL A 216 15.69 -16.53 12.13
CA VAL A 216 15.80 -17.78 12.88
C VAL A 216 17.08 -17.84 13.73
N SER A 217 18.20 -17.36 13.21
CA SER A 217 19.49 -17.42 13.90
C SER A 217 19.68 -16.34 14.97
N ARG A 218 18.97 -15.22 14.87
CA ARG A 218 19.23 -14.01 15.69
C ARG A 218 18.15 -13.70 16.72
N LEU A 219 16.94 -14.23 16.54
CA LEU A 219 15.81 -13.93 17.42
C LEU A 219 15.40 -15.16 18.23
N PRO A 220 14.71 -14.98 19.37
CA PRO A 220 14.18 -16.07 20.18
C PRO A 220 13.30 -17.01 19.36
N GLY A 221 13.48 -18.33 19.55
CA GLY A 221 12.81 -19.33 18.74
C GLY A 221 11.31 -19.44 18.96
N ASP A 222 10.78 -18.89 20.03
CA ASP A 222 9.36 -18.81 20.37
C ASP A 222 8.66 -17.60 19.74
N MET A 223 9.41 -16.59 19.26
CA MET A 223 8.82 -15.49 18.51
C MET A 223 8.12 -15.97 17.25
N LEU A 224 6.98 -15.37 16.96
CA LEU A 224 6.18 -15.68 15.80
C LEU A 224 6.63 -14.87 14.58
N LEU A 225 6.88 -15.57 13.49
CA LEU A 225 7.11 -14.97 12.18
C LEU A 225 5.95 -15.33 11.24
N CYS A 226 5.28 -14.33 10.72
CA CYS A 226 4.40 -14.48 9.57
C CYS A 226 5.15 -14.12 8.29
N VAL A 227 5.08 -14.99 7.30
CA VAL A 227 5.58 -14.77 5.93
C VAL A 227 4.36 -14.76 5.02
N ALA A 228 4.10 -13.62 4.41
CA ALA A 228 2.98 -13.43 3.49
C ALA A 228 3.53 -13.13 2.09
N SER A 229 3.31 -14.04 1.17
CA SER A 229 3.87 -14.00 -0.19
C SER A 229 2.78 -14.03 -1.24
N ASP A 230 3.06 -13.41 -2.39
CA ASP A 230 2.16 -13.33 -3.56
C ASP A 230 0.73 -12.92 -3.18
N ILE A 231 0.61 -11.93 -2.27
CA ILE A 231 -0.70 -11.48 -1.76
C ILE A 231 -1.57 -11.01 -2.92
N THR A 232 -2.82 -11.46 -2.97
CA THR A 232 -3.79 -11.32 -4.06
C THR A 232 -3.45 -12.10 -5.34
N GLY A 233 -2.31 -12.73 -5.41
CA GLY A 233 -1.88 -13.54 -6.56
C GLY A 233 -2.38 -15.00 -6.52
N PRO A 234 -2.18 -15.73 -7.61
CA PRO A 234 -2.63 -17.12 -7.72
C PRO A 234 -1.89 -18.08 -6.78
N SER A 235 -0.68 -17.71 -6.34
CA SER A 235 0.16 -18.50 -5.41
C SER A 235 0.18 -17.90 -4.01
N GLN A 236 -0.82 -17.09 -3.64
CA GLN A 236 -0.89 -16.45 -2.33
C GLN A 236 -0.68 -17.45 -1.21
N SER A 237 0.25 -17.12 -0.31
CA SER A 237 0.52 -17.89 0.90
C SER A 237 0.74 -16.96 2.09
N ILE A 238 0.05 -17.21 3.19
CA ILE A 238 0.24 -16.49 4.46
C ILE A 238 0.44 -17.56 5.55
N VAL A 239 1.68 -17.65 6.05
CA VAL A 239 2.07 -18.69 7.01
C VAL A 239 2.64 -18.06 8.26
N THR A 240 2.01 -18.34 9.40
CA THR A 240 2.45 -17.89 10.72
C THR A 240 2.88 -19.08 11.58
N MET A 241 4.12 -19.06 12.05
CA MET A 241 4.60 -20.05 13.01
C MET A 241 5.80 -19.51 13.80
N PRO A 242 6.17 -20.16 14.94
CA PRO A 242 7.36 -19.80 15.70
C PRO A 242 8.64 -19.98 14.89
N LEU A 243 9.66 -19.17 15.16
CA LEU A 243 10.97 -19.20 14.47
C LEU A 243 11.65 -20.57 14.60
N ASN A 244 11.49 -21.28 15.72
CA ASN A 244 12.02 -22.64 15.87
C ASN A 244 11.37 -23.67 14.94
N LYS A 245 10.15 -23.42 14.46
CA LYS A 245 9.51 -24.23 13.40
C LYS A 245 10.01 -23.82 12.02
N TRP A 246 10.22 -22.52 11.77
CA TRP A 246 10.83 -22.02 10.53
C TRP A 246 12.23 -22.61 10.32
N ALA A 247 13.00 -22.81 11.39
CA ALA A 247 14.32 -23.46 11.35
C ALA A 247 14.29 -24.89 10.75
N LYS A 248 13.15 -25.58 10.83
CA LYS A 248 12.98 -26.96 10.39
C LYS A 248 12.11 -27.08 9.12
N ALA A 249 11.46 -26.02 8.74
CA ALA A 249 10.55 -26.00 7.60
C ALA A 249 11.32 -25.99 6.28
N LYS A 250 10.73 -26.61 5.26
CA LYS A 250 11.15 -26.44 3.87
C LYS A 250 10.32 -25.31 3.27
N TYR A 251 10.95 -24.28 2.76
CA TYR A 251 10.30 -23.14 2.11
C TYR A 251 11.16 -22.62 0.97
N ASP A 252 10.51 -22.01 0.00
CA ASP A 252 11.18 -21.22 -1.03
C ASP A 252 10.29 -20.02 -1.40
N TYR A 253 10.68 -18.85 -0.94
CA TYR A 253 10.08 -17.56 -1.24
C TYR A 253 10.96 -16.71 -2.17
N ASN A 254 11.98 -17.33 -2.78
CA ASN A 254 12.91 -16.61 -3.63
C ASN A 254 12.18 -16.09 -4.88
N LYS A 255 12.44 -14.82 -5.24
CA LYS A 255 11.81 -14.11 -6.37
C LYS A 255 10.30 -13.91 -6.26
N ILE A 256 9.70 -14.16 -5.10
CA ILE A 256 8.27 -13.93 -4.86
C ILE A 256 8.10 -12.65 -4.03
N PRO A 257 7.25 -11.70 -4.43
CA PRO A 257 6.93 -10.54 -3.59
C PRO A 257 6.44 -11.01 -2.21
N THR A 258 7.13 -10.58 -1.16
CA THR A 258 6.90 -11.12 0.20
C THR A 258 7.02 -10.01 1.24
N ILE A 259 6.14 -10.04 2.21
CA ILE A 259 6.15 -9.17 3.39
C ILE A 259 6.21 -10.03 4.65
N PHE A 260 6.90 -9.52 5.65
CA PHE A 260 7.22 -10.24 6.89
C PHE A 260 6.63 -9.51 8.09
N LEU A 261 6.11 -10.28 9.06
CA LEU A 261 5.61 -9.72 10.30
C LEU A 261 6.19 -10.51 11.48
N LEU A 262 6.64 -9.79 12.51
CA LEU A 262 7.10 -10.35 13.78
C LEU A 262 6.14 -10.00 14.91
N TYR A 263 5.89 -11.00 15.78
CA TYR A 263 5.08 -10.86 16.99
C TYR A 263 5.50 -11.89 18.05
N SER A 264 4.85 -11.85 19.23
CA SER A 264 5.09 -12.81 20.35
C SER A 264 3.79 -13.42 20.86
#